data_b7a43c4dd25a8d31ae61b865d06f83eb
#
_entry.id   b7a43c4dd25a8d31ae61b865d06f83eb
#
_cell.length_a   1.000
_cell.length_b   1.000
_cell.length_c   1.000
_cell.angle_alpha   90.00
_cell.angle_beta   90.00
_cell.angle_gamma   90.00
#
_symmetry.space_group_name_H-M   'P 1'
#
loop_
_entity.id
_entity.type
_entity.pdbx_description
1 polymer ?
#
loop_
_entity_poly.entity_id
_entity_poly.type
_entity_poly.pdbx_seq_one_letter_code
_entity_poly.pdbx_strand_id
1 'polypeptide(L)'
;SPRPKNPPPDRRADILDAALRLFAEKGYAAATNAEIARAAGVTAAALYYYFPSKEELFRAAVREHIGRFVPTLAALTGNGDAAAGSPESFRAILRSALAFFTEEKTQMVLRIVLAEGPRRPEIREIWIDQLSRVLELVAPYMMHAIASGRFRPVDPRLVFVLLQGPMLSTVIVRDLLQVPALEGVTNDAVVDAIVETTLAGLRTDA
;
A
#
# COMPACT_ATOMS: atom_id res chain seq x y z
N SER A 1 -29.04 31.33 11.47
CA SER A 1 -28.57 30.90 10.15
C SER A 1 -28.48 29.39 10.14
N PRO A 2 -29.08 28.69 9.15
CA PRO A 2 -28.98 27.24 9.06
C PRO A 2 -27.55 26.84 8.73
N ARG A 3 -26.99 25.89 9.49
CA ARG A 3 -25.71 25.24 9.18
C ARG A 3 -25.78 24.63 7.78
N PRO A 4 -24.77 24.81 6.93
CA PRO A 4 -24.72 24.12 5.63
C PRO A 4 -24.78 22.62 5.87
N LYS A 5 -25.68 21.94 5.19
CA LYS A 5 -25.94 20.49 5.32
C LYS A 5 -24.80 19.60 4.81
N ASN A 6 -23.78 20.17 4.15
CA ASN A 6 -22.57 19.45 3.72
C ASN A 6 -21.34 20.21 4.23
N PRO A 7 -20.33 19.51 4.79
CA PRO A 7 -19.04 20.13 5.06
C PRO A 7 -18.52 20.74 3.75
N PRO A 8 -17.74 21.84 3.82
CA PRO A 8 -17.11 22.39 2.62
C PRO A 8 -16.26 21.27 1.98
N PRO A 9 -16.31 21.13 0.64
CA PRO A 9 -15.55 20.10 -0.05
C PRO A 9 -14.07 20.21 0.34
N ASP A 10 -13.47 19.09 0.70
CA ASP A 10 -12.03 19.03 0.96
C ASP A 10 -11.28 19.14 -0.37
N ARG A 11 -11.00 20.39 -0.77
CA ARG A 11 -10.32 20.70 -2.03
C ARG A 11 -8.98 20.00 -2.18
N ARG A 12 -8.31 19.73 -1.05
CA ARG A 12 -7.05 19.03 -1.04
C ARG A 12 -7.23 17.56 -1.42
N ALA A 13 -8.22 16.88 -0.86
CA ALA A 13 -8.55 15.50 -1.19
C ALA A 13 -9.01 15.37 -2.65
N ASP A 14 -9.86 16.29 -3.14
CA ASP A 14 -10.32 16.31 -4.54
C ASP A 14 -9.14 16.39 -5.52
N ILE A 15 -8.14 17.24 -5.23
CA ILE A 15 -6.92 17.39 -6.05
C ILE A 15 -6.09 16.09 -6.04
N LEU A 16 -5.90 15.46 -4.87
CA LEU A 16 -5.12 14.22 -4.75
C LEU A 16 -5.77 13.06 -5.51
N ASP A 17 -7.09 12.93 -5.42
CA ASP A 17 -7.85 11.91 -6.14
C ASP A 17 -7.82 12.11 -7.66
N ALA A 18 -7.99 13.36 -8.13
CA ALA A 18 -7.87 13.69 -9.54
C ALA A 18 -6.45 13.43 -10.08
N ALA A 19 -5.43 13.74 -9.27
CA ALA A 19 -4.04 13.50 -9.63
C ALA A 19 -3.73 12.02 -9.82
N LEU A 20 -4.11 11.17 -8.87
CA LEU A 20 -3.87 9.71 -8.97
C LEU A 20 -4.54 9.11 -10.20
N ARG A 21 -5.80 9.48 -10.47
CA ARG A 21 -6.50 9.02 -11.68
C ARG A 21 -5.78 9.43 -12.95
N LEU A 22 -5.46 10.71 -13.11
CA LEU A 22 -4.79 11.20 -14.33
C LEU A 22 -3.38 10.62 -14.50
N PHE A 23 -2.64 10.43 -13.40
CA PHE A 23 -1.32 9.77 -13.46
C PHE A 23 -1.44 8.30 -13.88
N ALA A 24 -2.47 7.59 -13.41
CA ALA A 24 -2.69 6.20 -13.78
C ALA A 24 -3.19 6.03 -15.23
N GLU A 25 -4.03 6.95 -15.71
CA GLU A 25 -4.61 6.89 -17.05
C GLU A 25 -3.64 7.33 -18.15
N LYS A 26 -2.93 8.45 -17.93
CA LYS A 26 -2.08 9.09 -18.94
C LYS A 26 -0.59 8.83 -18.75
N GLY A 27 -0.21 8.28 -17.61
CA GLY A 27 1.16 8.22 -17.13
C GLY A 27 1.59 9.50 -16.38
N TYR A 28 2.52 9.34 -15.46
CA TYR A 28 3.00 10.46 -14.63
C TYR A 28 3.58 11.60 -15.50
N ALA A 29 4.35 11.28 -16.54
CA ALA A 29 5.00 12.28 -17.37
C ALA A 29 3.99 13.17 -18.13
N ALA A 30 2.98 12.56 -18.76
CA ALA A 30 2.05 13.23 -19.65
C ALA A 30 0.94 14.01 -18.92
N ALA A 31 0.55 13.62 -17.71
CA ALA A 31 -0.46 14.34 -16.93
C ALA A 31 0.06 15.73 -16.54
N THR A 32 -0.74 16.77 -16.79
CA THR A 32 -0.39 18.16 -16.48
C THR A 32 -1.14 18.69 -15.26
N ASN A 33 -0.52 19.62 -14.51
CA ASN A 33 -1.16 20.26 -13.36
C ASN A 33 -2.44 21.01 -13.77
N ALA A 34 -2.50 21.55 -15.00
CA ALA A 34 -3.71 22.22 -15.52
C ALA A 34 -4.87 21.22 -15.71
N GLU A 35 -4.60 20.03 -16.21
CA GLU A 35 -5.61 18.96 -16.34
C GLU A 35 -6.08 18.46 -14.98
N ILE A 36 -5.15 18.29 -14.04
CA ILE A 36 -5.47 17.86 -12.66
C ILE A 36 -6.36 18.92 -11.98
N ALA A 37 -5.99 20.20 -12.07
CA ALA A 37 -6.79 21.28 -11.50
C ALA A 37 -8.21 21.29 -12.07
N ARG A 38 -8.35 21.16 -13.39
CA ARG A 38 -9.66 21.09 -14.07
C ARG A 38 -10.46 19.88 -13.60
N ALA A 39 -9.84 18.70 -13.51
CA ALA A 39 -10.49 17.46 -13.06
C ALA A 39 -10.94 17.54 -11.58
N ALA A 40 -10.19 18.25 -10.75
CA ALA A 40 -10.52 18.50 -9.34
C ALA A 40 -11.52 19.66 -9.14
N GLY A 41 -11.93 20.37 -10.21
CA GLY A 41 -12.82 21.54 -10.11
C GLY A 41 -12.20 22.73 -9.40
N VAL A 42 -10.86 22.90 -9.48
CA VAL A 42 -10.12 24.02 -8.89
C VAL A 42 -9.36 24.81 -9.96
N THR A 43 -8.93 26.02 -9.61
CA THR A 43 -8.03 26.79 -10.48
C THR A 43 -6.60 26.27 -10.41
N ALA A 44 -5.79 26.50 -11.46
CA ALA A 44 -4.37 26.16 -11.42
C ALA A 44 -3.64 26.89 -10.27
N ALA A 45 -4.00 28.12 -9.96
CA ALA A 45 -3.44 28.87 -8.83
C ALA A 45 -3.77 28.19 -7.49
N ALA A 46 -4.99 27.68 -7.31
CA ALA A 46 -5.37 26.94 -6.12
C ALA A 46 -4.59 25.62 -5.99
N LEU A 47 -4.40 24.88 -7.10
CA LEU A 47 -3.58 23.67 -7.09
C LEU A 47 -2.15 23.98 -6.63
N TYR A 48 -1.50 25.01 -7.21
CA TYR A 48 -0.13 25.37 -6.84
C TYR A 48 -0.01 25.91 -5.41
N TYR A 49 -1.07 26.47 -4.85
CA TYR A 49 -1.12 26.85 -3.44
C TYR A 49 -1.02 25.63 -2.52
N TYR A 50 -1.70 24.53 -2.87
CA TYR A 50 -1.64 23.27 -2.08
C TYR A 50 -0.39 22.45 -2.38
N PHE A 51 0.04 22.41 -3.64
CA PHE A 51 1.12 21.54 -4.12
C PHE A 51 2.04 22.30 -5.08
N PRO A 52 3.21 22.76 -4.61
CA PRO A 52 4.13 23.58 -5.40
C PRO A 52 4.65 22.90 -6.67
N SER A 53 4.69 21.55 -6.69
CA SER A 53 5.15 20.77 -7.83
C SER A 53 4.30 19.53 -8.05
N LYS A 54 4.41 18.93 -9.24
CA LYS A 54 3.79 17.64 -9.57
C LYS A 54 4.34 16.50 -8.73
N GLU A 55 5.62 16.58 -8.37
CA GLU A 55 6.27 15.62 -7.47
C GLU A 55 5.67 15.70 -6.06
N GLU A 56 5.54 16.91 -5.49
CA GLU A 56 4.92 17.10 -4.16
C GLU A 56 3.46 16.66 -4.14
N LEU A 57 2.74 16.89 -5.23
CA LEU A 57 1.38 16.40 -5.41
C LEU A 57 1.32 14.87 -5.39
N PHE A 58 2.20 14.19 -6.14
CA PHE A 58 2.25 12.73 -6.15
C PHE A 58 2.69 12.17 -4.80
N ARG A 59 3.73 12.76 -4.19
CA ARG A 59 4.20 12.40 -2.84
C ARG A 59 3.09 12.50 -1.81
N ALA A 60 2.32 13.58 -1.83
CA ALA A 60 1.20 13.79 -0.91
C ALA A 60 0.07 12.76 -1.16
N ALA A 61 -0.26 12.48 -2.42
CA ALA A 61 -1.29 11.52 -2.79
C ALA A 61 -0.94 10.09 -2.31
N VAL A 62 0.29 9.65 -2.54
CA VAL A 62 0.79 8.35 -2.08
C VAL A 62 0.83 8.27 -0.57
N ARG A 63 1.38 9.31 0.09
CA ARG A 63 1.48 9.36 1.56
C ARG A 63 0.11 9.30 2.23
N GLU A 64 -0.87 10.06 1.73
CA GLU A 64 -2.21 10.08 2.31
C GLU A 64 -2.92 8.75 2.08
N HIS A 65 -2.76 8.16 0.91
CA HIS A 65 -3.38 6.87 0.61
C HIS A 65 -2.81 5.74 1.48
N ILE A 66 -1.48 5.61 1.55
CA ILE A 66 -0.82 4.59 2.39
C ILE A 66 -1.02 4.91 3.88
N GLY A 67 -1.02 6.18 4.26
CA GLY A 67 -1.24 6.63 5.64
C GLY A 67 -2.57 6.14 6.23
N ARG A 68 -3.58 5.85 5.41
CA ARG A 68 -4.84 5.25 5.87
C ARG A 68 -4.72 3.77 6.26
N PHE A 69 -3.78 3.06 5.67
CA PHE A 69 -3.52 1.65 6.02
C PHE A 69 -2.66 1.50 7.28
N VAL A 70 -1.77 2.46 7.56
CA VAL A 70 -0.83 2.42 8.69
C VAL A 70 -1.50 2.15 10.04
N PRO A 71 -2.61 2.83 10.43
CA PRO A 71 -3.28 2.55 11.70
C PRO A 71 -3.81 1.12 11.82
N THR A 72 -4.36 0.58 10.74
CA THR A 72 -4.84 -0.81 10.70
C THR A 72 -3.70 -1.79 10.89
N LEU A 73 -2.59 -1.58 10.18
CA LEU A 73 -1.40 -2.42 10.32
C LEU A 73 -0.81 -2.31 11.72
N ALA A 74 -0.71 -1.09 12.28
CA ALA A 74 -0.22 -0.86 13.63
C ALA A 74 -1.08 -1.56 14.69
N ALA A 75 -2.41 -1.54 14.55
CA ALA A 75 -3.32 -2.26 15.44
C ALA A 75 -3.12 -3.78 15.37
N LEU A 76 -2.87 -4.34 14.18
CA LEU A 76 -2.66 -5.77 13.99
C LEU A 76 -1.27 -6.26 14.47
N THR A 77 -0.25 -5.42 14.35
CA THR A 77 1.12 -5.73 14.79
C THR A 77 1.40 -5.35 16.24
N GLY A 78 0.62 -4.41 16.81
CA GLY A 78 0.81 -3.88 18.17
C GLY A 78 -0.06 -4.51 19.26
N ASN A 79 -0.98 -5.43 18.93
CA ASN A 79 -1.93 -6.04 19.86
C ASN A 79 -1.31 -7.07 20.84
N GLY A 80 -0.11 -6.81 21.26
CA GLY A 80 0.52 -7.51 22.35
C GLY A 80 1.34 -8.72 21.90
N ASP A 81 2.34 -8.93 22.67
CA ASP A 81 3.40 -9.89 22.48
C ASP A 81 2.88 -11.35 22.42
N ALA A 82 1.73 -11.63 23.04
CA ALA A 82 1.20 -12.99 23.16
C ALA A 82 0.70 -13.59 21.82
N ALA A 83 0.29 -12.78 20.87
CA ALA A 83 -0.26 -13.26 19.59
C ALA A 83 0.73 -13.16 18.42
N ALA A 84 1.88 -12.46 18.59
CA ALA A 84 2.86 -12.27 17.52
C ALA A 84 3.37 -13.62 17.01
N GLY A 85 3.25 -13.85 15.69
CA GLY A 85 3.66 -15.11 15.06
C GLY A 85 2.63 -16.25 15.16
N SER A 86 1.43 -16.02 15.75
CA SER A 86 0.36 -17.01 15.65
C SER A 86 -0.21 -17.05 14.22
N PRO A 87 -0.72 -18.21 13.75
CA PRO A 87 -1.34 -18.32 12.43
C PRO A 87 -2.48 -17.32 12.22
N GLU A 88 -3.26 -17.06 13.28
CA GLU A 88 -4.42 -16.17 13.26
C GLU A 88 -3.99 -14.72 13.07
N SER A 89 -3.00 -14.25 13.85
CA SER A 89 -2.48 -12.89 13.74
C SER A 89 -1.80 -12.66 12.40
N PHE A 90 -1.05 -13.66 11.93
CA PHE A 90 -0.38 -13.61 10.63
C PHE A 90 -1.38 -13.54 9.47
N ARG A 91 -2.43 -14.37 9.53
CA ARG A 91 -3.53 -14.34 8.57
C ARG A 91 -4.26 -13.00 8.56
N ALA A 92 -4.52 -12.42 9.72
CA ALA A 92 -5.18 -11.12 9.82
C ALA A 92 -4.37 -9.99 9.18
N ILE A 93 -3.05 -9.97 9.43
CA ILE A 93 -2.12 -9.00 8.81
C ILE A 93 -2.13 -9.15 7.29
N LEU A 94 -1.96 -10.37 6.77
CA LEU A 94 -1.90 -10.62 5.33
C LEU A 94 -3.23 -10.33 4.64
N ARG A 95 -4.36 -10.69 5.26
CA ARG A 95 -5.70 -10.39 4.74
C ARG A 95 -5.91 -8.89 4.61
N SER A 96 -5.54 -8.12 5.63
CA SER A 96 -5.63 -6.66 5.62
C SER A 96 -4.71 -6.04 4.56
N ALA A 97 -3.47 -6.54 4.45
CA ALA A 97 -2.52 -6.07 3.46
C ALA A 97 -2.99 -6.37 2.02
N LEU A 98 -3.45 -7.59 1.75
CA LEU A 98 -3.92 -7.96 0.41
C LEU A 98 -5.20 -7.20 0.04
N ALA A 99 -6.13 -6.99 0.99
CA ALA A 99 -7.30 -6.15 0.78
C ALA A 99 -6.90 -4.71 0.37
N PHE A 100 -5.90 -4.13 1.05
CA PHE A 100 -5.36 -2.83 0.70
C PHE A 100 -4.71 -2.82 -0.70
N PHE A 101 -3.93 -3.84 -1.04
CA PHE A 101 -3.29 -3.93 -2.36
C PHE A 101 -4.29 -4.14 -3.51
N THR A 102 -5.47 -4.70 -3.24
CA THR A 102 -6.54 -4.87 -4.24
C THR A 102 -7.45 -3.64 -4.39
N GLU A 103 -7.28 -2.61 -3.56
CA GLU A 103 -7.99 -1.34 -3.75
C GLU A 103 -7.57 -0.67 -5.05
N GLU A 104 -8.53 -0.10 -5.77
CA GLU A 104 -8.31 0.59 -7.05
C GLU A 104 -7.22 1.67 -6.96
N LYS A 105 -7.26 2.49 -5.90
CA LYS A 105 -6.25 3.55 -5.69
C LYS A 105 -4.84 2.99 -5.45
N THR A 106 -4.72 1.88 -4.72
CA THR A 106 -3.43 1.22 -4.52
C THR A 106 -2.89 0.67 -5.84
N GLN A 107 -3.75 0.07 -6.65
CA GLN A 107 -3.38 -0.41 -7.98
C GLN A 107 -2.94 0.73 -8.92
N MET A 108 -3.60 1.90 -8.85
CA MET A 108 -3.16 3.10 -9.57
C MET A 108 -1.74 3.51 -9.17
N VAL A 109 -1.46 3.57 -7.87
CA VAL A 109 -0.12 3.88 -7.35
C VAL A 109 0.90 2.85 -7.83
N LEU A 110 0.59 1.55 -7.73
CA LEU A 110 1.47 0.48 -8.19
C LEU A 110 1.79 0.58 -9.69
N ARG A 111 0.80 0.86 -10.53
CA ARG A 111 1.02 1.07 -11.98
C ARG A 111 2.02 2.20 -12.23
N ILE A 112 1.87 3.33 -11.56
CA ILE A 112 2.77 4.48 -11.69
C ILE A 112 4.18 4.11 -11.23
N VAL A 113 4.31 3.48 -10.06
CA VAL A 113 5.61 3.09 -9.49
C VAL A 113 6.32 2.08 -10.38
N LEU A 114 5.62 1.07 -10.89
CA LEU A 114 6.21 0.05 -11.77
C LEU A 114 6.62 0.63 -13.14
N ALA A 115 5.83 1.54 -13.69
CA ALA A 115 6.11 2.13 -15.01
C ALA A 115 7.22 3.19 -14.96
N GLU A 116 7.22 4.05 -13.95
CA GLU A 116 8.06 5.25 -13.89
C GLU A 116 9.25 5.12 -12.91
N GLY A 117 9.10 4.34 -11.83
CA GLY A 117 10.11 4.20 -10.78
C GLY A 117 11.49 3.77 -11.27
N PRO A 118 11.64 2.86 -12.25
CA PRO A 118 12.94 2.48 -12.80
C PRO A 118 13.66 3.63 -13.50
N ARG A 119 12.94 4.63 -14.02
CA ARG A 119 13.47 5.76 -14.80
C ARG A 119 13.48 7.06 -14.03
N ARG A 120 12.72 7.16 -12.93
CA ARG A 120 12.52 8.41 -12.17
C ARG A 120 12.86 8.18 -10.70
N PRO A 121 14.05 8.62 -10.26
CA PRO A 121 14.48 8.48 -8.86
C PRO A 121 13.45 9.06 -7.89
N GLU A 122 12.83 10.21 -8.22
CA GLU A 122 11.84 10.89 -7.39
C GLU A 122 10.61 10.01 -7.11
N ILE A 123 10.12 9.24 -8.09
CA ILE A 123 8.99 8.31 -7.91
C ILE A 123 9.42 7.10 -7.07
N ARG A 124 10.61 6.55 -7.35
CA ARG A 124 11.17 5.43 -6.60
C ARG A 124 11.37 5.78 -5.13
N GLU A 125 11.91 6.96 -4.83
CA GLU A 125 12.16 7.42 -3.46
C GLU A 125 10.86 7.58 -2.67
N ILE A 126 9.81 8.11 -3.28
CA ILE A 126 8.49 8.19 -2.65
C ILE A 126 8.00 6.80 -2.22
N TRP A 127 8.16 5.80 -3.08
CA TRP A 127 7.75 4.43 -2.77
C TRP A 127 8.62 3.80 -1.67
N ILE A 128 9.94 3.97 -1.75
CA ILE A 128 10.89 3.47 -0.75
C ILE A 128 10.59 4.06 0.63
N ASP A 129 10.30 5.36 0.72
CA ASP A 129 9.94 6.04 1.97
C ASP A 129 8.69 5.40 2.62
N GLN A 130 7.66 5.11 1.82
CA GLN A 130 6.46 4.46 2.36
C GLN A 130 6.72 3.00 2.78
N LEU A 131 7.49 2.26 1.98
CA LEU A 131 7.85 0.88 2.29
C LEU A 131 8.66 0.79 3.59
N SER A 132 9.59 1.71 3.80
CA SER A 132 10.39 1.78 5.04
C SER A 132 9.52 1.98 6.28
N ARG A 133 8.48 2.82 6.19
CA ARG A 133 7.52 3.01 7.29
C ARG A 133 6.72 1.75 7.62
N VAL A 134 6.33 1.00 6.59
CA VAL A 134 5.65 -0.30 6.80
C VAL A 134 6.60 -1.29 7.46
N LEU A 135 7.87 -1.34 7.03
CA LEU A 135 8.89 -2.19 7.65
C LEU A 135 9.14 -1.84 9.12
N GLU A 136 9.18 -0.55 9.47
CA GLU A 136 9.33 -0.09 10.87
C GLU A 136 8.19 -0.60 11.77
N LEU A 137 6.99 -0.78 11.24
CA LEU A 137 5.85 -1.33 11.98
C LEU A 137 5.89 -2.87 12.09
N VAL A 138 6.33 -3.54 11.03
CA VAL A 138 6.31 -5.01 10.96
C VAL A 138 7.53 -5.62 11.64
N ALA A 139 8.69 -4.96 11.61
CA ALA A 139 9.93 -5.51 12.14
C ALA A 139 9.85 -5.85 13.65
N PRO A 140 9.32 -5.01 14.56
CA PRO A 140 9.16 -5.37 15.97
C PRO A 140 8.28 -6.60 16.19
N TYR A 141 7.19 -6.73 15.43
CA TYR A 141 6.32 -7.92 15.48
C TYR A 141 7.08 -9.20 15.13
N MET A 142 7.88 -9.15 14.06
CA MET A 142 8.70 -10.29 13.62
C MET A 142 9.79 -10.61 14.64
N MET A 143 10.49 -9.58 15.16
CA MET A 143 11.52 -9.76 16.19
C MET A 143 10.95 -10.40 17.45
N HIS A 144 9.74 -10.03 17.86
CA HIS A 144 9.08 -10.64 19.01
C HIS A 144 8.73 -12.11 18.75
N ALA A 145 8.21 -12.45 17.57
CA ALA A 145 7.92 -13.85 17.19
C ALA A 145 9.18 -14.73 17.19
N ILE A 146 10.34 -14.18 16.78
CA ILE A 146 11.64 -14.85 16.86
C ILE A 146 12.11 -15.00 18.32
N ALA A 147 12.08 -13.92 19.09
CA ALA A 147 12.54 -13.91 20.48
C ALA A 147 11.71 -14.83 21.38
N SER A 148 10.41 -15.01 21.10
CA SER A 148 9.53 -15.95 21.80
C SER A 148 9.70 -17.42 21.37
N GLY A 149 10.59 -17.71 20.41
CA GLY A 149 10.83 -19.05 19.90
C GLY A 149 9.75 -19.61 18.96
N ARG A 150 8.77 -18.80 18.57
CA ARG A 150 7.73 -19.21 17.61
C ARG A 150 8.27 -19.31 16.20
N PHE A 151 9.21 -18.43 15.86
CA PHE A 151 9.90 -18.45 14.59
C PHE A 151 11.39 -18.78 14.81
N ARG A 152 11.95 -19.56 13.90
CA ARG A 152 13.39 -19.79 13.85
C ARG A 152 14.12 -18.45 13.60
N PRO A 153 15.40 -18.34 14.00
CA PRO A 153 16.20 -17.17 13.65
C PRO A 153 16.24 -16.97 12.14
N VAL A 154 15.73 -15.84 11.69
CA VAL A 154 15.67 -15.45 10.28
C VAL A 154 15.77 -13.93 10.19
N ASP A 155 16.36 -13.41 9.11
CA ASP A 155 16.38 -11.97 8.86
C ASP A 155 14.93 -11.47 8.61
N PRO A 156 14.39 -10.56 9.45
CA PRO A 156 13.04 -10.03 9.28
C PRO A 156 12.79 -9.39 7.89
N ARG A 157 13.83 -8.85 7.26
CA ARG A 157 13.75 -8.27 5.92
C ARG A 157 13.45 -9.33 4.86
N LEU A 158 14.03 -10.54 4.99
CA LEU A 158 13.75 -11.66 4.09
C LEU A 158 12.30 -12.15 4.26
N VAL A 159 11.83 -12.24 5.50
CA VAL A 159 10.43 -12.62 5.77
C VAL A 159 9.47 -11.60 5.13
N PHE A 160 9.76 -10.31 5.27
CA PHE A 160 8.95 -9.29 4.63
C PHE A 160 8.89 -9.46 3.11
N VAL A 161 10.03 -9.70 2.45
CA VAL A 161 10.08 -9.94 0.99
C VAL A 161 9.31 -11.19 0.59
N LEU A 162 9.43 -12.29 1.37
CA LEU A 162 8.73 -13.53 1.11
C LEU A 162 7.20 -13.40 1.25
N LEU A 163 6.74 -12.52 2.14
CA LEU A 163 5.31 -12.25 2.32
C LEU A 163 4.76 -11.29 1.27
N GLN A 164 5.50 -10.23 1.01
CA GLN A 164 5.08 -9.22 0.05
C GLN A 164 5.13 -9.73 -1.40
N GLY A 165 6.12 -10.56 -1.73
CA GLY A 165 6.32 -11.08 -3.09
C GLY A 165 5.08 -11.78 -3.66
N PRO A 166 4.54 -12.81 -3.02
CA PRO A 166 3.33 -13.48 -3.47
C PRO A 166 2.10 -12.57 -3.55
N MET A 167 1.94 -11.64 -2.57
CA MET A 167 0.84 -10.67 -2.61
C MET A 167 0.94 -9.73 -3.81
N LEU A 168 2.10 -9.12 -4.04
CA LEU A 168 2.33 -8.24 -5.19
C LEU A 168 2.21 -8.99 -6.51
N SER A 169 2.77 -10.21 -6.59
CA SER A 169 2.62 -11.06 -7.77
C SER A 169 1.14 -11.34 -8.07
N THR A 170 0.34 -11.66 -7.04
CA THR A 170 -1.10 -11.87 -7.21
C THR A 170 -1.78 -10.62 -7.78
N VAL A 171 -1.55 -9.46 -7.18
CA VAL A 171 -2.15 -8.20 -7.64
C VAL A 171 -1.72 -7.89 -9.08
N ILE A 172 -0.43 -8.04 -9.40
CA ILE A 172 0.07 -7.76 -10.75
C ILE A 172 -0.53 -8.73 -11.76
N VAL A 173 -0.48 -10.02 -11.49
CA VAL A 173 -0.84 -11.05 -12.50
C VAL A 173 -2.35 -11.23 -12.60
N ARG A 174 -3.06 -11.26 -11.47
CA ARG A 174 -4.51 -11.43 -11.42
C ARG A 174 -5.26 -10.13 -11.73
N ASP A 175 -4.92 -9.03 -11.03
CA ASP A 175 -5.74 -7.84 -11.04
C ASP A 175 -5.32 -6.81 -12.09
N LEU A 176 -4.00 -6.63 -12.32
CA LEU A 176 -3.51 -5.66 -13.29
C LEU A 176 -3.39 -6.25 -14.72
N LEU A 177 -2.90 -7.48 -14.84
CA LEU A 177 -2.72 -8.16 -16.12
C LEU A 177 -3.92 -9.04 -16.50
N GLN A 178 -4.81 -9.34 -15.55
CA GLN A 178 -6.04 -10.13 -15.74
C GLN A 178 -5.77 -11.47 -16.43
N VAL A 179 -4.73 -12.18 -15.97
CA VAL A 179 -4.34 -13.48 -16.53
C VAL A 179 -5.46 -14.51 -16.28
N PRO A 180 -6.06 -15.12 -17.35
CA PRO A 180 -7.22 -15.99 -17.20
C PRO A 180 -7.00 -17.20 -16.28
N ALA A 181 -5.77 -17.71 -16.18
CA ALA A 181 -5.44 -18.83 -15.29
C ALA A 181 -5.66 -18.52 -13.80
N LEU A 182 -5.79 -17.25 -13.41
CA LEU A 182 -6.05 -16.82 -12.04
C LEU A 182 -7.48 -16.33 -11.82
N GLU A 183 -8.35 -16.49 -12.81
CA GLU A 183 -9.77 -16.17 -12.65
C GLU A 183 -10.39 -17.01 -11.54
N GLY A 184 -11.15 -16.38 -10.65
CA GLY A 184 -11.76 -17.04 -9.49
C GLY A 184 -10.84 -17.27 -8.28
N VAL A 185 -9.55 -16.99 -8.38
CA VAL A 185 -8.64 -17.04 -7.22
C VAL A 185 -8.98 -15.91 -6.26
N THR A 186 -9.49 -16.25 -5.07
CA THR A 186 -9.92 -15.28 -4.05
C THR A 186 -8.75 -14.79 -3.20
N ASN A 187 -8.92 -13.63 -2.57
CA ASN A 187 -7.93 -13.12 -1.61
C ASN A 187 -7.71 -14.08 -0.44
N ASP A 188 -8.76 -14.71 0.07
CA ASP A 188 -8.65 -15.68 1.16
C ASP A 188 -7.82 -16.90 0.76
N ALA A 189 -8.02 -17.44 -0.43
CA ALA A 189 -7.22 -18.56 -0.94
C ALA A 189 -5.71 -18.19 -1.05
N VAL A 190 -5.42 -16.98 -1.50
CA VAL A 190 -4.03 -16.47 -1.60
C VAL A 190 -3.43 -16.30 -0.20
N VAL A 191 -4.18 -15.71 0.73
CA VAL A 191 -3.72 -15.52 2.12
C VAL A 191 -3.46 -16.86 2.79
N ASP A 192 -4.37 -17.83 2.67
CA ASP A 192 -4.21 -19.15 3.26
C ASP A 192 -2.99 -19.87 2.70
N ALA A 193 -2.77 -19.85 1.39
CA ALA A 193 -1.58 -20.44 0.77
C ALA A 193 -0.28 -19.78 1.24
N ILE A 194 -0.24 -18.45 1.38
CA ILE A 194 0.94 -17.74 1.90
C ILE A 194 1.19 -18.11 3.37
N VAL A 195 0.13 -18.12 4.20
CA VAL A 195 0.25 -18.46 5.62
C VAL A 195 0.79 -19.87 5.79
N GLU A 196 0.19 -20.85 5.12
CA GLU A 196 0.60 -22.24 5.23
C GLU A 196 2.05 -22.46 4.80
N THR A 197 2.43 -21.96 3.63
CA THR A 197 3.78 -22.14 3.09
C THR A 197 4.83 -21.39 3.90
N THR A 198 4.54 -20.15 4.32
CA THR A 198 5.50 -19.33 5.05
C THR A 198 5.66 -19.79 6.49
N LEU A 199 4.57 -20.12 7.19
CA LEU A 199 4.65 -20.63 8.55
C LEU A 199 5.31 -22.00 8.62
N ALA A 200 5.11 -22.89 7.65
CA ALA A 200 5.84 -24.16 7.57
C ALA A 200 7.35 -23.95 7.49
N GLY A 201 7.81 -22.88 6.81
CA GLY A 201 9.24 -22.56 6.71
C GLY A 201 9.81 -21.72 7.87
N LEU A 202 8.95 -21.09 8.66
CA LEU A 202 9.37 -20.19 9.77
C LEU A 202 9.31 -20.85 11.14
N ARG A 203 8.46 -21.87 11.34
CA ARG A 203 8.34 -22.54 12.62
C ARG A 203 9.64 -23.24 13.02
N THR A 204 9.93 -23.19 14.30
CA THR A 204 10.90 -24.10 14.89
C THR A 204 10.28 -25.49 14.92
N ASP A 205 10.94 -26.48 14.32
CA ASP A 205 10.58 -27.87 14.51
C ASP A 205 10.63 -28.15 16.01
N ALA A 206 9.49 -28.56 16.59
CA ALA A 206 9.34 -28.90 18.00
C ALA A 206 9.94 -30.29 18.25
#